data_ac706044d02b920de85885ddfcd4bcec
#
_entry.id   ac706044d02b920de85885ddfcd4bcec
#
_cell.length_a   1.000
_cell.length_b   1.000
_cell.length_c   1.000
_cell.angle_alpha   90.00
_cell.angle_beta   90.00
_cell.angle_gamma   90.00
#
_symmetry.space_group_name_H-M   'P 1'
#
loop_
_entity.id
_entity.type
_entity.pdbx_description
1 polymer ?
#
loop_
_entity_poly.entity_id
_entity_poly.type
_entity_poly.pdbx_seq_one_letter_code
_entity_poly.pdbx_strand_id
1 'polypeptide(L)'
;MNNLFKDYKHNKNFTELIHYKLGYKLYHILHHKNHPNLIISGINNSGKTLLIKTILNDLFSTNNSLRKELLFDNIYYQKSNYHYYFDFKLINNNLKILNLINKIINSYNYYTNTYNYIILDNYEYLNDTIQNKLKVIFEKSVLTCKIIIITNKYNKIISPIKSRFLNIRIPSHNPVDKFIYFRKLLLRNLFIIDDDVLYKIIIKHDNLDFNFINILGYFKCGVINGDVYDVIISKYMIIINSSKSLMNKISDIKQLLYLAKSVINVNVFLRRLLSYLLEQNYNNEQKTKLVKEFTEYDIMINKSFRNLLCLEGMLIGIMDISTSSSRI
;
A
#
# COMPACT_ATOMS: atom_id res chain seq x y z
N MET A 1 -11.85 -13.26 10.17
CA MET A 1 -10.88 -13.29 9.05
C MET A 1 -9.51 -12.65 9.35
N ASN A 2 -9.35 -11.86 10.43
CA ASN A 2 -8.08 -11.15 10.74
C ASN A 2 -6.92 -12.04 11.26
N ASN A 3 -7.08 -13.35 11.33
CA ASN A 3 -6.10 -14.24 11.96
C ASN A 3 -5.38 -15.20 11.01
N LEU A 4 -5.66 -15.14 9.69
CA LEU A 4 -5.12 -16.11 8.73
C LEU A 4 -3.61 -15.99 8.51
N PHE A 5 -3.03 -14.79 8.75
CA PHE A 5 -1.60 -14.52 8.58
C PHE A 5 -1.06 -13.69 9.75
N LYS A 6 -1.20 -14.21 10.97
CA LYS A 6 -0.63 -13.58 12.18
C LYS A 6 0.86 -13.28 12.03
N ASP A 7 1.61 -14.18 11.39
CA ASP A 7 3.06 -14.05 11.21
C ASP A 7 3.47 -12.94 10.24
N TYR A 8 2.61 -12.56 9.29
CA TYR A 8 2.91 -11.44 8.39
C TYR A 8 2.96 -10.10 9.13
N LYS A 9 2.11 -9.91 10.14
CA LYS A 9 2.14 -8.71 11.00
C LYS A 9 3.22 -8.78 12.09
N HIS A 10 3.75 -9.95 12.35
CA HIS A 10 4.63 -10.24 13.49
C HIS A 10 5.98 -10.84 13.08
N ASN A 11 6.46 -10.60 11.84
CA ASN A 11 7.84 -10.93 11.50
C ASN A 11 8.76 -10.27 12.53
N LYS A 12 9.32 -11.10 13.41
CA LYS A 12 10.14 -10.63 14.53
C LYS A 12 11.48 -10.09 14.05
N ASN A 13 12.02 -10.65 12.95
CA ASN A 13 13.37 -10.35 12.47
C ASN A 13 13.34 -9.86 11.01
N PHE A 14 14.12 -8.81 10.71
CA PHE A 14 14.24 -8.32 9.33
C PHE A 14 14.90 -9.32 8.37
N THR A 15 15.63 -10.31 8.90
CA THR A 15 16.28 -11.38 8.12
C THR A 15 15.28 -12.27 7.36
N GLU A 16 14.03 -12.28 7.81
CA GLU A 16 12.96 -13.06 7.17
C GLU A 16 12.26 -12.30 6.03
N LEU A 17 12.54 -11.01 5.88
CA LEU A 17 11.94 -10.17 4.85
C LEU A 17 12.61 -10.39 3.48
N ILE A 18 11.88 -10.10 2.41
CA ILE A 18 12.39 -10.23 1.03
C ILE A 18 13.67 -9.42 0.84
N HIS A 19 13.71 -8.19 1.35
CA HIS A 19 14.86 -7.30 1.25
C HIS A 19 15.89 -7.47 2.38
N TYR A 20 16.10 -8.68 2.89
CA TYR A 20 17.01 -8.94 4.01
C TYR A 20 18.44 -8.40 3.79
N LYS A 21 18.97 -8.48 2.56
CA LYS A 21 20.32 -7.95 2.22
C LYS A 21 20.40 -6.43 2.41
N LEU A 22 19.35 -5.69 1.99
CA LEU A 22 19.23 -4.26 2.28
C LEU A 22 18.98 -4.00 3.76
N GLY A 23 18.24 -4.88 4.41
CA GLY A 23 18.00 -4.86 5.85
C GLY A 23 19.29 -4.90 6.64
N TYR A 24 20.25 -5.77 6.29
CA TYR A 24 21.58 -5.79 6.92
C TYR A 24 22.33 -4.47 6.75
N LYS A 25 22.35 -3.90 5.53
CA LYS A 25 23.01 -2.61 5.30
C LYS A 25 22.37 -1.49 6.14
N LEU A 26 21.05 -1.43 6.17
CA LEU A 26 20.30 -0.47 6.98
C LEU A 26 20.53 -0.68 8.48
N TYR A 27 20.54 -1.92 8.94
CA TYR A 27 20.83 -2.27 10.33
C TYR A 27 22.20 -1.74 10.75
N HIS A 28 23.24 -1.97 9.95
CA HIS A 28 24.58 -1.46 10.22
C HIS A 28 24.62 0.07 10.25
N ILE A 29 23.94 0.74 9.31
CA ILE A 29 23.88 2.21 9.32
C ILE A 29 23.19 2.71 10.60
N LEU A 30 22.04 2.17 10.96
CA LEU A 30 21.27 2.59 12.13
C LEU A 30 21.90 2.22 13.47
N HIS A 31 22.78 1.21 13.48
CA HIS A 31 23.54 0.82 14.66
C HIS A 31 24.61 1.84 15.05
N HIS A 32 25.13 2.61 14.09
CA HIS A 32 26.08 3.68 14.38
C HIS A 32 25.38 4.85 15.06
N LYS A 33 25.89 5.29 16.22
CA LYS A 33 25.30 6.43 16.98
C LYS A 33 25.12 7.71 16.14
N ASN A 34 26.09 8.02 15.28
CA ASN A 34 26.10 9.24 14.48
C ASN A 34 25.68 9.04 13.03
N HIS A 35 24.71 8.15 12.77
CA HIS A 35 24.22 7.98 11.41
C HIS A 35 23.45 9.22 10.91
N PRO A 36 23.44 9.49 9.60
CA PRO A 36 22.67 10.57 9.01
C PRO A 36 21.17 10.31 9.10
N ASN A 37 20.36 11.34 8.89
CA ASN A 37 18.94 11.18 8.63
C ASN A 37 18.72 10.42 7.31
N LEU A 38 17.65 9.63 7.22
CA LEU A 38 17.43 8.73 6.10
C LEU A 38 16.17 9.09 5.31
N ILE A 39 16.24 8.95 3.98
CA ILE A 39 15.08 8.88 3.10
C ILE A 39 15.02 7.46 2.53
N ILE A 40 13.92 6.77 2.79
CA ILE A 40 13.63 5.44 2.23
C ILE A 40 12.63 5.62 1.10
N SER A 41 13.11 5.49 -0.12
CA SER A 41 12.29 5.66 -1.33
C SER A 41 12.04 4.33 -2.04
N GLY A 42 10.94 4.22 -2.75
CA GLY A 42 10.61 3.01 -3.55
C GLY A 42 9.14 2.94 -3.91
N ILE A 43 8.77 1.98 -4.72
CA ILE A 43 7.38 1.80 -5.16
C ILE A 43 6.45 1.45 -4.01
N ASN A 44 5.13 1.67 -4.20
CA ASN A 44 4.12 1.25 -3.24
C ASN A 44 4.26 -0.25 -2.94
N ASN A 45 4.01 -0.62 -1.68
CA ASN A 45 3.99 -2.02 -1.22
C ASN A 45 5.32 -2.79 -1.38
N SER A 46 6.44 -2.09 -1.57
CA SER A 46 7.78 -2.70 -1.57
C SER A 46 8.31 -3.08 -0.18
N GLY A 47 7.49 -2.96 0.87
CA GLY A 47 7.87 -3.36 2.23
C GLY A 47 8.70 -2.33 3.00
N LYS A 48 8.82 -1.07 2.53
CA LYS A 48 9.60 0.01 3.17
C LYS A 48 9.32 0.18 4.66
N THR A 49 8.06 0.42 4.97
CA THR A 49 7.62 0.68 6.35
C THR A 49 7.81 -0.54 7.24
N LEU A 50 7.54 -1.74 6.71
CA LEU A 50 7.74 -2.99 7.43
C LEU A 50 9.24 -3.20 7.73
N LEU A 51 10.11 -3.00 6.75
CA LEU A 51 11.56 -3.15 6.89
C LEU A 51 12.12 -2.23 7.98
N ILE A 52 11.76 -0.95 7.97
CA ILE A 52 12.22 0.01 9.00
C ILE A 52 11.68 -0.36 10.38
N LYS A 53 10.39 -0.71 10.47
CA LYS A 53 9.79 -1.11 11.76
C LYS A 53 10.43 -2.37 12.35
N THR A 54 10.76 -3.35 11.53
CA THR A 54 11.43 -4.57 12.00
C THR A 54 12.88 -4.31 12.40
N ILE A 55 13.64 -3.54 11.63
CA ILE A 55 15.03 -3.18 11.99
C ILE A 55 15.06 -2.41 13.32
N LEU A 56 14.18 -1.43 13.53
CA LEU A 56 14.13 -0.70 14.79
C LEU A 56 13.71 -1.60 15.97
N ASN A 57 12.83 -2.58 15.75
CA ASN A 57 12.50 -3.55 16.79
C ASN A 57 13.69 -4.43 17.16
N ASP A 58 14.46 -4.87 16.15
CA ASP A 58 15.66 -5.71 16.39
C ASP A 58 16.77 -4.90 17.09
N LEU A 59 16.99 -3.63 16.70
CA LEU A 59 17.97 -2.75 17.31
C LEU A 59 17.67 -2.46 18.78
N PHE A 60 16.40 -2.29 19.13
CA PHE A 60 16.01 -1.94 20.50
C PHE A 60 15.41 -3.11 21.29
N SER A 61 15.48 -4.32 20.75
CA SER A 61 14.96 -5.55 21.37
C SER A 61 13.53 -5.42 21.87
N THR A 62 12.70 -4.62 21.18
CA THR A 62 11.33 -4.33 21.58
C THR A 62 10.34 -5.18 20.82
N ASN A 63 9.38 -5.76 21.55
CA ASN A 63 8.23 -6.40 20.94
C ASN A 63 7.26 -5.35 20.39
N ASN A 64 6.63 -5.63 19.25
CA ASN A 64 5.59 -4.80 18.64
C ASN A 64 4.41 -4.47 19.58
N SER A 65 4.23 -5.23 20.65
CA SER A 65 3.19 -5.07 21.67
C SER A 65 3.32 -3.78 22.50
N LEU A 66 4.46 -3.11 22.47
CA LEU A 66 4.71 -1.87 23.22
C LEU A 66 4.39 -0.59 22.45
N ARG A 67 3.87 -0.69 21.23
CA ARG A 67 3.44 0.48 20.45
C ARG A 67 2.07 0.93 20.93
N LYS A 68 2.00 2.13 21.48
CA LYS A 68 0.74 2.77 21.84
C LYS A 68 0.30 3.68 20.71
N GLU A 69 -0.96 3.58 20.31
CA GLU A 69 -1.62 4.55 19.45
C GLU A 69 -2.10 5.69 20.33
N LEU A 70 -1.68 6.90 20.03
CA LEU A 70 -2.01 8.10 20.79
C LEU A 70 -2.73 9.08 19.89
N LEU A 71 -3.68 9.79 20.48
CA LEU A 71 -4.38 10.90 19.86
C LEU A 71 -3.92 12.20 20.53
N PHE A 72 -3.37 13.11 19.74
CA PHE A 72 -3.04 14.46 20.20
C PHE A 72 -3.64 15.49 19.26
N ASP A 73 -4.50 16.38 19.74
CA ASP A 73 -5.18 17.41 18.93
C ASP A 73 -5.85 16.86 17.65
N ASN A 74 -6.48 15.68 17.72
CA ASN A 74 -7.04 14.94 16.59
C ASN A 74 -6.01 14.41 15.57
N ILE A 75 -4.75 14.24 15.98
CA ILE A 75 -3.70 13.59 15.19
C ILE A 75 -3.43 12.21 15.76
N TYR A 76 -3.61 11.18 14.94
CA TYR A 76 -3.21 9.82 15.28
C TYR A 76 -1.73 9.61 14.99
N TYR A 77 -0.98 9.14 15.97
CA TYR A 77 0.40 8.73 15.83
C TYR A 77 0.70 7.52 16.69
N GLN A 78 1.68 6.73 16.31
CA GLN A 78 2.16 5.60 17.08
C GLN A 78 3.42 6.00 17.84
N LYS A 79 3.48 5.68 19.13
CA LYS A 79 4.63 5.93 19.99
C LYS A 79 5.13 4.63 20.59
N SER A 80 6.45 4.47 20.62
CA SER A 80 7.16 3.50 21.47
C SER A 80 8.17 4.25 22.34
N ASN A 81 8.91 3.51 23.18
CA ASN A 81 9.97 4.11 24.01
C ASN A 81 11.11 4.73 23.18
N TYR A 82 11.26 4.34 21.91
CA TYR A 82 12.38 4.71 21.04
C TYR A 82 11.96 5.49 19.80
N HIS A 83 10.72 5.37 19.34
CA HIS A 83 10.31 5.98 18.08
C HIS A 83 8.88 6.54 18.12
N TYR A 84 8.68 7.55 17.26
CA TYR A 84 7.41 8.13 16.91
C TYR A 84 7.13 7.88 15.44
N TYR A 85 5.93 7.43 15.10
CA TYR A 85 5.53 7.13 13.73
C TYR A 85 4.31 7.96 13.34
N PHE A 86 4.44 8.69 12.24
CA PHE A 86 3.41 9.53 11.65
C PHE A 86 3.10 9.07 10.23
N ASP A 87 1.82 8.88 9.92
CA ASP A 87 1.35 8.56 8.57
C ASP A 87 0.60 9.77 7.99
N PHE A 88 1.24 10.46 7.05
CA PHE A 88 0.67 11.66 6.43
C PHE A 88 -0.53 11.40 5.53
N LYS A 89 -0.79 10.15 5.16
CA LYS A 89 -2.00 9.78 4.43
C LYS A 89 -3.26 9.88 5.31
N LEU A 90 -3.11 9.70 6.63
CA LEU A 90 -4.22 9.69 7.59
C LEU A 90 -4.43 11.06 8.26
N ILE A 91 -3.53 12.02 8.03
CA ILE A 91 -3.49 13.27 8.76
C ILE A 91 -3.99 14.42 7.90
N ASN A 92 -5.09 15.04 8.31
CA ASN A 92 -5.69 16.16 7.59
C ASN A 92 -5.16 17.54 8.00
N ASN A 93 -4.54 17.67 9.19
CA ASN A 93 -4.10 18.96 9.72
C ASN A 93 -2.58 19.03 9.90
N ASN A 94 -1.91 19.45 8.84
CA ASN A 94 -0.45 19.48 8.77
C ASN A 94 0.21 20.54 9.69
N LEU A 95 -0.50 21.61 10.08
CA LEU A 95 0.07 22.63 10.98
C LEU A 95 0.20 22.14 12.42
N LYS A 96 -0.78 21.38 12.89
CA LYS A 96 -0.73 20.79 14.25
C LYS A 96 0.39 19.78 14.40
N ILE A 97 0.72 19.03 13.32
CA ILE A 97 1.87 18.11 13.31
C ILE A 97 3.19 18.84 13.53
N LEU A 98 3.39 19.99 12.89
CA LEU A 98 4.61 20.76 13.06
C LEU A 98 4.86 21.09 14.53
N ASN A 99 3.81 21.50 15.25
CA ASN A 99 3.89 21.80 16.68
C ASN A 99 4.21 20.53 17.49
N LEU A 100 3.63 19.41 17.15
CA LEU A 100 3.88 18.15 17.83
C LEU A 100 5.32 17.66 17.59
N ILE A 101 5.80 17.70 16.35
CA ILE A 101 7.19 17.33 16.01
C ILE A 101 8.17 18.25 16.75
N ASN A 102 7.92 19.55 16.81
CA ASN A 102 8.72 20.48 17.58
C ASN A 102 8.79 20.12 19.09
N LYS A 103 7.66 19.77 19.67
CA LYS A 103 7.62 19.30 21.09
C LYS A 103 8.45 18.03 21.28
N ILE A 104 8.39 17.07 20.35
CA ILE A 104 9.15 15.81 20.43
C ILE A 104 10.65 16.09 20.32
N ILE A 105 11.06 16.96 19.39
CA ILE A 105 12.47 17.31 19.15
C ILE A 105 13.07 18.00 20.37
N ASN A 106 12.29 18.82 21.06
CA ASN A 106 12.74 19.50 22.28
C ASN A 106 12.65 18.61 23.53
N SER A 107 12.08 17.39 23.42
CA SER A 107 12.03 16.44 24.53
C SER A 107 13.27 15.52 24.52
N TYR A 108 13.92 15.42 25.68
CA TYR A 108 15.01 14.44 25.87
C TYR A 108 14.46 13.08 26.21
N ASN A 109 15.04 12.02 25.63
CA ASN A 109 14.64 10.66 25.93
C ASN A 109 15.48 10.11 27.09
N TYR A 110 14.94 10.21 28.31
CA TYR A 110 15.58 9.72 29.53
C TYR A 110 15.69 8.19 29.61
N TYR A 111 14.86 7.45 28.83
CA TYR A 111 14.83 5.96 28.91
C TYR A 111 16.02 5.30 28.22
N THR A 112 16.54 5.94 27.17
CA THR A 112 17.51 5.30 26.30
C THR A 112 18.87 5.95 26.28
N ASN A 113 19.00 7.20 26.78
CA ASN A 113 20.17 8.04 26.57
C ASN A 113 20.63 8.09 25.10
N THR A 114 19.68 7.85 24.18
CA THR A 114 19.90 7.82 22.73
C THR A 114 18.92 8.75 22.04
N TYR A 115 19.07 8.88 20.74
CA TYR A 115 18.18 9.70 19.92
C TYR A 115 16.74 9.15 19.89
N ASN A 116 15.76 10.03 19.85
CA ASN A 116 14.40 9.70 19.46
C ASN A 116 14.33 9.49 17.94
N TYR A 117 13.76 8.37 17.51
CA TYR A 117 13.51 8.15 16.08
C TYR A 117 12.16 8.71 15.70
N ILE A 118 12.11 9.55 14.66
CA ILE A 118 10.87 10.10 14.09
C ILE A 118 10.71 9.53 12.69
N ILE A 119 9.69 8.70 12.50
CA ILE A 119 9.37 8.07 11.22
C ILE A 119 8.22 8.84 10.58
N LEU A 120 8.46 9.40 9.40
CA LEU A 120 7.52 10.18 8.62
C LEU A 120 7.14 9.38 7.37
N ASP A 121 6.01 8.66 7.43
CA ASP A 121 5.56 7.80 6.34
C ASP A 121 4.60 8.54 5.41
N ASN A 122 4.58 8.12 4.14
CA ASN A 122 3.77 8.73 3.08
C ASN A 122 4.06 10.23 2.90
N TYR A 123 5.34 10.60 2.97
CA TYR A 123 5.80 12.00 2.97
C TYR A 123 5.40 12.78 1.71
N GLU A 124 5.10 12.11 0.60
CA GLU A 124 4.62 12.70 -0.65
C GLU A 124 3.26 13.41 -0.55
N TYR A 125 2.53 13.24 0.54
CA TYR A 125 1.25 13.93 0.78
C TYR A 125 1.43 15.34 1.36
N LEU A 126 2.66 15.70 1.73
CA LEU A 126 2.95 17.04 2.25
C LEU A 126 3.18 18.05 1.12
N ASN A 127 2.60 19.23 1.29
CA ASN A 127 2.84 20.39 0.42
C ASN A 127 4.23 21.00 0.66
N ASP A 128 4.79 21.65 -0.34
CA ASP A 128 6.12 22.26 -0.29
C ASP A 128 6.25 23.30 0.84
N THR A 129 5.20 24.06 1.13
CA THR A 129 5.17 25.03 2.24
C THR A 129 5.42 24.38 3.59
N ILE A 130 4.86 23.18 3.82
CA ILE A 130 5.02 22.42 5.06
C ILE A 130 6.39 21.75 5.09
N GLN A 131 6.84 21.21 3.97
CA GLN A 131 8.19 20.65 3.84
C GLN A 131 9.27 21.71 4.17
N ASN A 132 9.10 22.95 3.74
CA ASN A 132 10.01 24.06 4.07
C ASN A 132 10.03 24.37 5.58
N LYS A 133 8.88 24.31 6.26
CA LYS A 133 8.82 24.46 7.73
C LYS A 133 9.50 23.29 8.43
N LEU A 134 9.26 22.06 7.97
CA LEU A 134 9.91 20.85 8.49
C LEU A 134 11.44 20.88 8.30
N LYS A 135 11.93 21.42 7.19
CA LYS A 135 13.37 21.59 6.97
C LYS A 135 14.03 22.34 8.12
N VAL A 136 13.45 23.46 8.56
CA VAL A 136 13.98 24.27 9.68
C VAL A 136 13.94 23.47 10.98
N ILE A 137 12.89 22.69 11.20
CA ILE A 137 12.75 21.83 12.36
C ILE A 137 13.82 20.73 12.35
N PHE A 138 14.09 20.12 11.19
CA PHE A 138 15.10 19.08 11.03
C PHE A 138 16.51 19.58 11.29
N GLU A 139 16.82 20.82 10.93
CA GLU A 139 18.10 21.44 11.22
C GLU A 139 18.35 21.59 12.74
N LYS A 140 17.30 21.85 13.51
CA LYS A 140 17.35 21.95 14.97
C LYS A 140 17.44 20.58 15.67
N SER A 141 16.99 19.52 15.02
CA SER A 141 16.86 18.19 15.61
C SER A 141 18.11 17.32 15.62
N VAL A 142 19.20 17.77 15.02
CA VAL A 142 20.40 16.95 14.74
C VAL A 142 20.99 16.30 16.00
N LEU A 143 20.89 16.95 17.14
CA LEU A 143 21.45 16.47 18.41
C LEU A 143 20.47 15.63 19.25
N THR A 144 19.17 15.73 18.99
CA THR A 144 18.13 15.12 19.84
C THR A 144 17.36 14.00 19.17
N CYS A 145 17.21 14.05 17.86
CA CYS A 145 16.39 13.13 17.12
C CYS A 145 17.06 12.66 15.82
N LYS A 146 16.70 11.46 15.39
CA LYS A 146 17.01 10.90 14.07
C LYS A 146 15.74 10.75 13.26
N ILE A 147 15.76 11.23 12.03
CA ILE A 147 14.57 11.31 11.19
C ILE A 147 14.69 10.30 10.05
N ILE A 148 13.61 9.53 9.86
CA ILE A 148 13.48 8.59 8.76
C ILE A 148 12.24 8.97 7.96
N ILE A 149 12.43 9.43 6.74
CA ILE A 149 11.36 9.74 5.80
C ILE A 149 11.11 8.52 4.92
N ILE A 150 9.85 8.12 4.79
CA ILE A 150 9.42 7.04 3.89
C ILE A 150 8.52 7.65 2.82
N THR A 151 8.84 7.40 1.55
CA THR A 151 8.08 7.95 0.43
C THR A 151 7.99 6.99 -0.74
N ASN A 152 6.88 7.06 -1.48
CA ASN A 152 6.70 6.36 -2.75
C ASN A 152 7.13 7.24 -3.94
N LYS A 153 7.18 8.55 -3.76
CA LYS A 153 7.51 9.53 -4.82
C LYS A 153 8.67 10.42 -4.37
N TYR A 154 9.90 9.96 -4.57
CA TYR A 154 11.10 10.72 -4.21
C TYR A 154 11.14 12.14 -4.82
N ASN A 155 10.60 12.29 -6.04
CA ASN A 155 10.58 13.58 -6.74
C ASN A 155 9.77 14.66 -6.02
N LYS A 156 8.78 14.28 -5.21
CA LYS A 156 7.97 15.21 -4.41
C LYS A 156 8.66 15.77 -3.17
N ILE A 157 9.85 15.29 -2.83
CA ILE A 157 10.63 15.85 -1.73
C ILE A 157 11.40 17.05 -2.25
N ILE A 158 11.40 18.15 -1.51
CA ILE A 158 12.14 19.37 -1.87
C ILE A 158 13.66 19.14 -1.84
N SER A 159 14.41 19.83 -2.71
CA SER A 159 15.86 19.66 -2.85
C SER A 159 16.65 19.93 -1.56
N PRO A 160 16.28 20.90 -0.70
CA PRO A 160 16.99 21.13 0.56
C PRO A 160 16.92 19.98 1.57
N ILE A 161 15.87 19.18 1.53
CA ILE A 161 15.76 17.96 2.37
C ILE A 161 16.58 16.84 1.74
N LYS A 162 16.48 16.66 0.41
CA LYS A 162 17.28 15.65 -0.31
C LYS A 162 18.78 15.77 -0.06
N SER A 163 19.30 16.99 -0.02
CA SER A 163 20.74 17.23 0.18
C SER A 163 21.25 16.92 1.58
N ARG A 164 20.39 16.84 2.59
CA ARG A 164 20.73 16.60 4.00
C ARG A 164 20.48 15.20 4.48
N PHE A 165 19.79 14.40 3.70
CA PHE A 165 19.39 13.05 4.05
C PHE A 165 20.09 12.03 3.16
N LEU A 166 20.48 10.89 3.72
CA LEU A 166 20.96 9.76 2.95
C LEU A 166 19.76 9.05 2.31
N ASN A 167 19.71 9.04 0.98
CA ASN A 167 18.65 8.35 0.24
C ASN A 167 19.00 6.89 0.01
N ILE A 168 18.10 5.99 0.41
CA ILE A 168 18.18 4.56 0.17
C ILE A 168 16.92 4.14 -0.59
N ARG A 169 17.14 3.64 -1.82
CA ARG A 169 16.06 3.16 -2.66
C ARG A 169 15.83 1.67 -2.42
N ILE A 170 14.57 1.31 -2.11
CA ILE A 170 14.14 -0.08 -2.07
C ILE A 170 13.59 -0.45 -3.45
N PRO A 171 14.20 -1.43 -4.14
CA PRO A 171 13.76 -1.84 -5.47
C PRO A 171 12.43 -2.59 -5.42
N SER A 172 11.82 -2.81 -6.58
CA SER A 172 10.72 -3.76 -6.72
C SER A 172 11.20 -5.18 -6.44
N HIS A 173 10.29 -6.01 -6.01
CA HIS A 173 10.61 -7.41 -5.77
C HIS A 173 10.73 -8.18 -7.08
N ASN A 174 11.75 -9.06 -7.16
CA ASN A 174 11.85 -10.03 -8.23
C ASN A 174 10.76 -11.13 -8.04
N PRO A 175 10.10 -11.62 -9.10
CA PRO A 175 9.12 -12.71 -9.01
C PRO A 175 9.63 -13.95 -8.27
N VAL A 176 10.90 -14.32 -8.47
CA VAL A 176 11.52 -15.46 -7.79
C VAL A 176 11.62 -15.24 -6.28
N ASP A 177 12.06 -14.05 -5.84
CA ASP A 177 12.16 -13.70 -4.42
C ASP A 177 10.78 -13.67 -3.76
N LYS A 178 9.76 -13.16 -4.48
CA LYS A 178 8.37 -13.21 -4.06
C LYS A 178 7.92 -14.65 -3.84
N PHE A 179 8.19 -15.54 -4.81
CA PHE A 179 7.79 -16.94 -4.75
C PHE A 179 8.40 -17.65 -3.52
N ILE A 180 9.71 -17.49 -3.32
CA ILE A 180 10.41 -18.10 -2.17
C ILE A 180 9.82 -17.59 -0.85
N TYR A 181 9.58 -16.28 -0.75
CA TYR A 181 9.00 -15.66 0.43
C TYR A 181 7.59 -16.16 0.74
N PHE A 182 6.70 -16.16 -0.26
CA PHE A 182 5.32 -16.63 -0.07
C PHE A 182 5.24 -18.12 0.19
N ARG A 183 6.07 -18.92 -0.47
CA ARG A 183 6.13 -20.36 -0.19
C ARG A 183 6.50 -20.63 1.27
N LYS A 184 7.52 -19.94 1.81
CA LYS A 184 7.89 -20.04 3.23
C LYS A 184 6.74 -19.60 4.14
N LEU A 185 6.06 -18.52 3.80
CA LEU A 185 4.94 -17.98 4.57
C LEU A 185 3.74 -18.93 4.56
N LEU A 186 3.43 -19.54 3.43
CA LEU A 186 2.36 -20.53 3.28
C LEU A 186 2.64 -21.79 4.09
N LEU A 187 3.87 -22.32 4.03
CA LEU A 187 4.29 -23.50 4.79
C LEU A 187 4.19 -23.25 6.31
N ARG A 188 4.59 -22.08 6.80
CA ARG A 188 4.44 -21.71 8.22
C ARG A 188 2.97 -21.69 8.67
N ASN A 189 2.06 -21.35 7.77
CA ASN A 189 0.63 -21.28 8.07
C ASN A 189 -0.11 -22.59 7.72
N LEU A 190 0.61 -23.68 7.46
CA LEU A 190 0.06 -24.99 7.06
C LEU A 190 -0.83 -24.91 5.81
N PHE A 191 -0.40 -24.11 4.84
CA PHE A 191 -1.10 -23.89 3.59
C PHE A 191 -0.46 -24.71 2.47
N ILE A 192 -1.24 -25.51 1.78
CA ILE A 192 -0.81 -26.27 0.62
C ILE A 192 -1.45 -25.63 -0.61
N ILE A 193 -0.65 -25.01 -1.44
CA ILE A 193 -1.02 -24.52 -2.77
C ILE A 193 0.02 -25.08 -3.74
N ASP A 194 -0.42 -25.52 -4.91
CA ASP A 194 0.49 -25.96 -5.96
C ASP A 194 1.45 -24.85 -6.39
N ASP A 195 2.72 -25.20 -6.52
CA ASP A 195 3.78 -24.24 -6.84
C ASP A 195 3.52 -23.51 -8.17
N ASP A 196 2.96 -24.20 -9.18
CA ASP A 196 2.61 -23.62 -10.48
C ASP A 196 1.48 -22.59 -10.36
N VAL A 197 0.48 -22.86 -9.51
CA VAL A 197 -0.63 -21.92 -9.27
C VAL A 197 -0.11 -20.68 -8.54
N LEU A 198 0.71 -20.89 -7.51
CA LEU A 198 1.32 -19.80 -6.76
C LEU A 198 2.19 -18.91 -7.68
N TYR A 199 3.01 -19.51 -8.53
CA TYR A 199 3.87 -18.77 -9.45
C TYR A 199 3.06 -17.96 -10.49
N LYS A 200 2.01 -18.56 -11.06
CA LYS A 200 1.09 -17.84 -11.96
C LYS A 200 0.43 -16.64 -11.29
N ILE A 201 0.00 -16.77 -10.03
CA ILE A 201 -0.59 -15.68 -9.27
C ILE A 201 0.44 -14.56 -9.05
N ILE A 202 1.68 -14.92 -8.69
CA ILE A 202 2.75 -13.94 -8.42
C ILE A 202 3.12 -13.15 -9.68
N ILE A 203 3.18 -13.77 -10.85
CA ILE A 203 3.46 -13.07 -12.11
C ILE A 203 2.35 -12.10 -12.47
N LYS A 204 1.09 -12.49 -12.25
CA LYS A 204 -0.07 -11.63 -12.52
C LYS A 204 -0.15 -10.42 -11.58
N HIS A 205 0.51 -10.46 -10.41
CA HIS A 205 0.49 -9.38 -9.42
C HIS A 205 1.84 -8.68 -9.31
N ASP A 206 1.93 -7.45 -9.83
CA ASP A 206 3.16 -6.66 -9.84
C ASP A 206 3.66 -6.30 -8.45
N ASN A 207 2.75 -6.04 -7.50
CA ASN A 207 3.07 -5.57 -6.16
C ASN A 207 2.56 -6.51 -5.07
N LEU A 208 3.38 -6.68 -4.02
CA LEU A 208 3.02 -7.35 -2.78
C LEU A 208 2.15 -6.44 -1.93
N ASP A 209 0.86 -6.37 -2.19
CA ASP A 209 -0.02 -5.62 -1.30
C ASP A 209 -0.77 -6.56 -0.34
N PHE A 210 -1.44 -5.92 0.61
CA PHE A 210 -2.26 -6.63 1.60
C PHE A 210 -3.37 -7.46 0.92
N ASN A 211 -3.81 -7.03 -0.26
CA ASN A 211 -4.82 -7.74 -1.04
C ASN A 211 -4.30 -9.08 -1.54
N PHE A 212 -3.01 -9.20 -1.88
CA PHE A 212 -2.41 -10.48 -2.27
C PHE A 212 -2.51 -11.53 -1.16
N ILE A 213 -2.31 -11.14 0.08
CA ILE A 213 -2.43 -12.02 1.25
C ILE A 213 -3.89 -12.45 1.45
N ASN A 214 -4.82 -11.51 1.25
CA ASN A 214 -6.25 -11.83 1.30
C ASN A 214 -6.62 -12.81 0.18
N ILE A 215 -6.08 -12.64 -1.03
CA ILE A 215 -6.27 -13.56 -2.16
C ILE A 215 -5.84 -14.98 -1.76
N LEU A 216 -4.66 -15.14 -1.19
CA LEU A 216 -4.19 -16.44 -0.70
C LEU A 216 -5.12 -17.01 0.39
N GLY A 217 -5.67 -16.16 1.25
CA GLY A 217 -6.67 -16.54 2.25
C GLY A 217 -7.95 -17.09 1.63
N TYR A 218 -8.44 -16.50 0.54
CA TYR A 218 -9.63 -16.97 -0.18
C TYR A 218 -9.40 -18.32 -0.88
N PHE A 219 -8.20 -18.57 -1.41
CA PHE A 219 -7.82 -19.87 -1.92
C PHE A 219 -7.95 -20.97 -0.85
N LYS A 220 -7.49 -20.70 0.38
CA LYS A 220 -7.61 -21.65 1.49
C LYS A 220 -9.06 -22.02 1.80
N CYS A 221 -9.93 -21.03 1.75
CA CYS A 221 -11.34 -21.24 2.08
C CYS A 221 -12.11 -21.95 0.94
N GLY A 222 -11.44 -22.31 -0.16
CA GLY A 222 -12.10 -22.92 -1.34
C GLY A 222 -13.08 -21.98 -2.06
N VAL A 223 -13.08 -20.70 -1.69
CA VAL A 223 -14.02 -19.71 -2.24
C VAL A 223 -13.63 -19.30 -3.66
N ILE A 224 -12.36 -19.47 -4.03
CA ILE A 224 -11.82 -19.02 -5.31
C ILE A 224 -10.84 -20.06 -5.85
N ASN A 225 -11.13 -20.56 -7.07
CA ASN A 225 -10.27 -21.47 -7.82
C ASN A 225 -9.43 -20.76 -8.88
N GLY A 226 -9.17 -19.46 -8.73
CA GLY A 226 -8.44 -18.67 -9.72
C GLY A 226 -8.08 -17.27 -9.22
N ASP A 227 -7.57 -16.42 -10.12
CA ASP A 227 -7.32 -15.04 -9.78
C ASP A 227 -8.63 -14.31 -9.46
N VAL A 228 -8.67 -13.63 -8.31
CA VAL A 228 -9.86 -12.90 -7.84
C VAL A 228 -10.36 -11.89 -8.86
N TYR A 229 -9.45 -11.20 -9.53
CA TYR A 229 -9.82 -10.22 -10.57
C TYR A 229 -10.48 -10.89 -11.76
N ASP A 230 -9.93 -12.03 -12.23
CA ASP A 230 -10.51 -12.80 -13.34
C ASP A 230 -11.89 -13.36 -12.97
N VAL A 231 -12.06 -13.80 -11.72
CA VAL A 231 -13.37 -14.27 -11.21
C VAL A 231 -14.40 -13.14 -11.15
N ILE A 232 -14.01 -11.96 -10.71
CA ILE A 232 -14.91 -10.80 -10.65
C ILE A 232 -15.27 -10.35 -12.05
N ILE A 233 -14.30 -10.27 -12.97
CA ILE A 233 -14.52 -9.90 -14.37
C ILE A 233 -15.46 -10.92 -15.06
N SER A 234 -15.23 -12.21 -14.86
CA SER A 234 -16.11 -13.25 -15.43
C SER A 234 -17.53 -13.17 -14.89
N LYS A 235 -17.72 -12.94 -13.58
CA LYS A 235 -19.05 -12.73 -12.99
C LYS A 235 -19.71 -11.46 -13.54
N TYR A 236 -18.97 -10.38 -13.72
CA TYR A 236 -19.48 -9.17 -14.33
C TYR A 236 -19.95 -9.41 -15.78
N MET A 237 -19.18 -10.14 -16.57
CA MET A 237 -19.56 -10.51 -17.94
C MET A 237 -20.81 -11.40 -17.99
N ILE A 238 -20.96 -12.33 -17.04
CA ILE A 238 -22.18 -13.15 -16.90
C ILE A 238 -23.39 -12.26 -16.60
N ILE A 239 -23.26 -11.26 -15.73
CA ILE A 239 -24.35 -10.31 -15.41
C ILE A 239 -24.75 -9.50 -16.65
N ILE A 240 -23.78 -8.99 -17.42
CA ILE A 240 -24.05 -8.24 -18.66
C ILE A 240 -24.84 -9.10 -19.66
N ASN A 241 -24.35 -10.32 -19.89
CA ASN A 241 -24.94 -11.23 -20.90
C ASN A 241 -26.25 -11.91 -20.43
N SER A 242 -26.66 -11.71 -19.18
CA SER A 242 -27.89 -12.26 -18.67
C SER A 242 -29.12 -11.59 -19.29
N SER A 243 -30.23 -12.34 -19.43
CA SER A 243 -31.52 -11.82 -19.93
C SER A 243 -32.34 -11.05 -18.88
N LYS A 244 -31.73 -10.70 -17.73
CA LYS A 244 -32.40 -9.98 -16.63
C LYS A 244 -32.76 -8.53 -17.01
N SER A 245 -33.76 -7.97 -16.31
CA SER A 245 -34.08 -6.55 -16.42
C SER A 245 -32.89 -5.66 -15.98
N LEU A 246 -32.81 -4.44 -16.53
CA LEU A 246 -31.75 -3.48 -16.21
C LEU A 246 -31.60 -3.23 -14.70
N MET A 247 -32.72 -3.08 -13.98
CA MET A 247 -32.70 -2.85 -12.54
C MET A 247 -32.08 -4.03 -11.77
N ASN A 248 -32.36 -5.26 -12.18
CA ASN A 248 -31.78 -6.46 -11.57
C ASN A 248 -30.28 -6.56 -11.87
N LYS A 249 -29.85 -6.24 -13.09
CA LYS A 249 -28.43 -6.19 -13.44
C LYS A 249 -27.67 -5.17 -12.59
N ILE A 250 -28.21 -3.97 -12.39
CA ILE A 250 -27.62 -2.93 -11.54
C ILE A 250 -27.51 -3.43 -10.09
N SER A 251 -28.55 -4.09 -9.57
CA SER A 251 -28.52 -4.67 -8.23
C SER A 251 -27.44 -5.73 -8.08
N ASP A 252 -27.31 -6.62 -9.07
CA ASP A 252 -26.30 -7.69 -9.08
C ASP A 252 -24.86 -7.09 -9.16
N ILE A 253 -24.63 -6.05 -9.96
CA ILE A 253 -23.35 -5.32 -10.04
C ILE A 253 -23.01 -4.69 -8.68
N LYS A 254 -23.98 -4.05 -8.02
CA LYS A 254 -23.80 -3.49 -6.67
C LYS A 254 -23.34 -4.56 -5.68
N GLN A 255 -24.06 -5.67 -5.62
CA GLN A 255 -23.69 -6.77 -4.71
C GLN A 255 -22.28 -7.30 -4.99
N LEU A 256 -21.92 -7.48 -6.27
CA LEU A 256 -20.61 -7.95 -6.69
C LEU A 256 -19.49 -6.97 -6.23
N LEU A 257 -19.69 -5.66 -6.38
CA LEU A 257 -18.73 -4.64 -5.94
C LEU A 257 -18.61 -4.57 -4.42
N TYR A 258 -19.71 -4.71 -3.67
CA TYR A 258 -19.67 -4.73 -2.21
C TYR A 258 -18.88 -5.94 -1.69
N LEU A 259 -19.06 -7.11 -2.28
CA LEU A 259 -18.29 -8.31 -1.94
C LEU A 259 -16.80 -8.16 -2.31
N ALA A 260 -16.52 -7.49 -3.42
CA ALA A 260 -15.18 -7.30 -3.94
C ALA A 260 -14.39 -6.18 -3.23
N LYS A 261 -15.07 -5.24 -2.57
CA LYS A 261 -14.47 -4.04 -1.95
C LYS A 261 -13.27 -4.31 -1.05
N SER A 262 -13.33 -5.38 -0.25
CA SER A 262 -12.29 -5.71 0.71
C SER A 262 -11.06 -6.37 0.09
N VAL A 263 -11.17 -6.80 -1.17
CA VAL A 263 -10.21 -7.69 -1.83
C VAL A 263 -9.50 -7.04 -3.00
N ILE A 264 -10.19 -6.17 -3.73
CA ILE A 264 -9.64 -5.57 -4.95
C ILE A 264 -8.97 -4.23 -4.70
N ASN A 265 -7.81 -4.05 -5.37
CA ASN A 265 -7.24 -2.74 -5.61
C ASN A 265 -7.90 -2.15 -6.86
N VAL A 266 -8.56 -1.01 -6.71
CA VAL A 266 -9.36 -0.38 -7.78
C VAL A 266 -8.53 -0.15 -9.04
N ASN A 267 -7.33 0.41 -8.92
CA ASN A 267 -6.50 0.73 -10.08
C ASN A 267 -6.02 -0.53 -10.84
N VAL A 268 -5.75 -1.62 -10.12
CA VAL A 268 -5.39 -2.91 -10.74
C VAL A 268 -6.60 -3.51 -11.43
N PHE A 269 -7.78 -3.44 -10.79
CA PHE A 269 -9.04 -3.91 -11.37
C PHE A 269 -9.38 -3.19 -12.66
N LEU A 270 -9.28 -1.86 -12.68
CA LEU A 270 -9.55 -1.05 -13.86
C LEU A 270 -8.67 -1.44 -15.05
N ARG A 271 -7.36 -1.58 -14.82
CA ARG A 271 -6.41 -1.98 -15.88
C ARG A 271 -6.73 -3.35 -16.46
N ARG A 272 -7.03 -4.33 -15.60
CA ARG A 272 -7.36 -5.70 -16.04
C ARG A 272 -8.70 -5.78 -16.75
N LEU A 273 -9.70 -5.06 -16.25
CA LEU A 273 -10.99 -4.99 -16.90
C LEU A 273 -10.87 -4.35 -18.28
N LEU A 274 -10.11 -3.25 -18.41
CA LEU A 274 -9.85 -2.62 -19.69
C LEU A 274 -9.12 -3.55 -20.66
N SER A 275 -8.03 -4.22 -20.23
CA SER A 275 -7.32 -5.17 -21.09
C SER A 275 -8.23 -6.30 -21.55
N TYR A 276 -9.02 -6.88 -20.64
CA TYR A 276 -9.98 -7.93 -20.97
C TYR A 276 -11.03 -7.46 -22.01
N LEU A 277 -11.58 -6.25 -21.84
CA LEU A 277 -12.57 -5.71 -22.77
C LEU A 277 -11.97 -5.38 -24.14
N LEU A 278 -10.73 -4.89 -24.21
CA LEU A 278 -10.06 -4.57 -25.47
C LEU A 278 -9.70 -5.85 -26.28
N GLU A 279 -9.52 -6.99 -25.61
CA GLU A 279 -9.33 -8.30 -26.25
C GLU A 279 -10.61 -8.88 -26.84
N GLN A 280 -11.78 -8.37 -26.44
CA GLN A 280 -13.07 -8.77 -27.02
C GLN A 280 -13.25 -8.20 -28.43
N ASN A 281 -14.13 -8.83 -29.22
CA ASN A 281 -14.43 -8.44 -30.62
C ASN A 281 -15.31 -7.19 -30.68
N TYR A 282 -14.85 -6.07 -30.12
CA TYR A 282 -15.52 -4.76 -30.26
C TYR A 282 -15.00 -4.02 -31.50
N ASN A 283 -15.88 -3.24 -32.13
CA ASN A 283 -15.52 -2.33 -33.22
C ASN A 283 -14.62 -1.20 -32.71
N ASN A 284 -13.83 -0.58 -33.62
CA ASN A 284 -12.91 0.50 -33.22
C ASN A 284 -13.62 1.68 -32.56
N GLU A 285 -14.83 2.03 -32.99
CA GLU A 285 -15.64 3.07 -32.35
C GLU A 285 -16.06 2.71 -30.92
N GLN A 286 -16.37 1.45 -30.67
CA GLN A 286 -16.72 0.96 -29.33
C GLN A 286 -15.48 0.94 -28.42
N LYS A 287 -14.33 0.52 -28.93
CA LYS A 287 -13.06 0.56 -28.20
C LYS A 287 -12.68 1.97 -27.81
N THR A 288 -12.88 2.96 -28.72
CA THR A 288 -12.62 4.37 -28.39
C THR A 288 -13.59 4.91 -27.33
N LYS A 289 -14.87 4.55 -27.39
CA LYS A 289 -15.84 4.92 -26.35
C LYS A 289 -15.50 4.30 -24.99
N LEU A 290 -15.11 3.01 -24.95
CA LEU A 290 -14.67 2.34 -23.73
C LEU A 290 -13.45 3.04 -23.11
N VAL A 291 -12.43 3.32 -23.90
CA VAL A 291 -11.22 4.01 -23.40
C VAL A 291 -11.58 5.38 -22.82
N LYS A 292 -12.51 6.11 -23.46
CA LYS A 292 -12.99 7.42 -23.01
C LYS A 292 -13.69 7.34 -21.65
N GLU A 293 -14.61 6.40 -21.51
CA GLU A 293 -15.29 6.11 -20.23
C GLU A 293 -14.26 5.77 -19.12
N PHE A 294 -13.31 4.87 -19.39
CA PHE A 294 -12.29 4.52 -18.42
C PHE A 294 -11.44 5.71 -17.98
N THR A 295 -11.07 6.61 -18.89
CA THR A 295 -10.26 7.79 -18.55
C THR A 295 -11.04 8.79 -17.70
N GLU A 296 -12.32 9.03 -18.00
CA GLU A 296 -13.17 9.92 -17.22
C GLU A 296 -13.38 9.41 -15.79
N TYR A 297 -13.69 8.11 -15.65
CA TYR A 297 -13.90 7.53 -14.33
C TYR A 297 -12.58 7.36 -13.54
N ASP A 298 -11.44 7.09 -14.17
CA ASP A 298 -10.14 7.06 -13.48
C ASP A 298 -9.82 8.43 -12.84
N ILE A 299 -10.10 9.53 -13.56
CA ILE A 299 -9.96 10.89 -13.02
C ILE A 299 -10.92 11.11 -11.84
N MET A 300 -12.19 10.66 -11.96
CA MET A 300 -13.17 10.79 -10.89
C MET A 300 -12.80 9.99 -9.65
N ILE A 301 -12.35 8.75 -9.81
CA ILE A 301 -11.92 7.87 -8.72
C ILE A 301 -10.72 8.46 -7.96
N ASN A 302 -9.76 9.04 -8.67
CA ASN A 302 -8.60 9.66 -8.05
C ASN A 302 -8.92 10.95 -7.29
N LYS A 303 -10.02 11.65 -7.63
CA LYS A 303 -10.48 12.87 -6.98
C LYS A 303 -11.53 12.64 -5.89
N SER A 304 -12.26 11.55 -5.95
CA SER A 304 -13.42 11.27 -5.10
C SER A 304 -13.06 10.44 -3.86
N PHE A 305 -13.72 10.74 -2.74
CA PHE A 305 -13.68 9.87 -1.55
C PHE A 305 -14.60 8.64 -1.66
N ARG A 306 -15.49 8.61 -2.67
CA ARG A 306 -16.51 7.56 -2.87
C ARG A 306 -16.18 6.66 -4.05
N ASN A 307 -15.01 6.02 -4.02
CA ASN A 307 -14.50 5.20 -5.12
C ASN A 307 -15.46 4.11 -5.59
N LEU A 308 -16.28 3.52 -4.69
CA LEU A 308 -17.24 2.49 -5.05
C LEU A 308 -18.36 3.01 -5.94
N LEU A 309 -18.85 4.19 -5.65
CA LEU A 309 -19.95 4.80 -6.43
C LEU A 309 -19.49 5.16 -7.83
N CYS A 310 -18.23 5.62 -7.96
CA CYS A 310 -17.62 5.86 -9.27
C CYS A 310 -17.43 4.56 -10.05
N LEU A 311 -16.97 3.48 -9.40
CA LEU A 311 -16.86 2.15 -10.03
C LEU A 311 -18.21 1.61 -10.49
N GLU A 312 -19.23 1.77 -9.69
CA GLU A 312 -20.59 1.37 -10.01
C GLU A 312 -21.11 2.09 -11.27
N GLY A 313 -20.95 3.43 -11.31
CA GLY A 313 -21.30 4.24 -12.49
C GLY A 313 -20.55 3.79 -13.74
N MET A 314 -19.25 3.55 -13.63
CA MET A 314 -18.43 3.07 -14.73
C MET A 314 -18.89 1.70 -15.26
N LEU A 315 -19.15 0.72 -14.38
CA LEU A 315 -19.59 -0.61 -14.81
C LEU A 315 -20.96 -0.57 -15.49
N ILE A 316 -21.83 0.33 -15.06
CA ILE A 316 -23.13 0.57 -15.72
C ILE A 316 -22.92 1.21 -17.10
N GLY A 317 -22.05 2.23 -17.23
CA GLY A 317 -21.74 2.86 -18.52
C GLY A 317 -21.13 1.88 -19.52
N ILE A 318 -20.24 0.99 -19.08
CA ILE A 318 -19.67 -0.08 -19.92
C ILE A 318 -20.79 -1.07 -20.38
N MET A 319 -21.75 -1.38 -19.52
CA MET A 319 -22.86 -2.24 -19.87
C MET A 319 -23.71 -1.63 -21.00
N ASP A 320 -23.95 -0.32 -20.99
CA ASP A 320 -24.71 0.36 -22.04
C ASP A 320 -23.97 0.33 -23.39
N ILE A 321 -22.64 0.48 -23.39
CA ILE A 321 -21.82 0.37 -24.60
C ILE A 321 -21.85 -1.06 -25.16
N SER A 322 -21.80 -2.08 -24.27
CA SER A 322 -21.82 -3.48 -24.68
C SER A 322 -23.18 -3.94 -25.21
N THR A 323 -24.29 -3.42 -24.64
CA THR A 323 -25.65 -3.78 -25.05
C THR A 323 -26.13 -3.07 -26.32
N SER A 324 -25.53 -1.92 -26.65
CA SER A 324 -25.83 -1.22 -27.92
C SER A 324 -25.35 -2.00 -29.15
N SER A 325 -24.45 -2.97 -28.99
CA SER A 325 -23.95 -3.85 -30.07
C SER A 325 -24.87 -5.04 -30.42
N SER A 326 -25.81 -5.39 -29.55
CA SER A 326 -26.74 -6.53 -29.77
C SER A 326 -28.07 -6.11 -30.45
N ARG A 327 -28.17 -4.82 -30.87
CA ARG A 327 -29.37 -4.27 -31.52
C ARG A 327 -29.19 -3.90 -33.00
N ILE A 328 -28.11 -4.34 -33.66
CA ILE A 328 -27.90 -4.18 -35.11
C ILE A 328 -27.91 -5.56 -35.75
#